data_54710b733a26b14e35495cd83ddc7938
#
_entry.id   54710b733a26b14e35495cd83ddc7938
#
_cell.length_a   1.000
_cell.length_b   1.000
_cell.length_c   1.000
_cell.angle_alpha   90.00
_cell.angle_beta   90.00
_cell.angle_gamma   90.00
#
_symmetry.space_group_name_H-M   'P 1'
#
loop_
_entity.id
_entity.type
_entity.pdbx_description
1 polymer ?
#
loop_
_entity_poly.entity_id
_entity_poly.type
_entity_poly.pdbx_seq_one_letter_code
_entity_poly.pdbx_strand_id
1 'polypeptide(L)'
;MSNFPWLTVTGVIPLVGMIVICLTPGRSAPGGSADRRARDLLVKRIALVFSLITLGFSIAMAVNFKIGGPRFQFTQTDQWIPQFGVHYAVGVDGIALVLILMTVILVPVVILASWNDAEGAGNPAGATPPRRSVKTYFALLLVLETMMVGVFASLDVFLFYVFFEAMLIPMYFMIGSYGVGQRQYAAVKFLLYSLLGGLLMLVAVIALYVYSTAGGRPGTFLFLPLAHLALSSTVQKWLFLGFFIAFAIKAPLWPFHTWLPDAATAAQPGAAVLLVGVLDKVGTFGMIRYCIDLFPAGSHYFTPLVIALSVIGILYGAIVAIGQRDLKRLVAYTSVSHMGLITLGIFAMTSQGQVGATFYMVSHGFATGALFLIAGFMISRRKSQQIADYGGVQKVAPVLAGLFLVAGLAGLALPGLSTFVSEFLVLVGTFTRYEVAAVLATVGIILAAIYILWMYQRTMTGPVNPEVASMPDLHARELWAVGPLIALIIVLGVYPKPVIDLINPAVHQTLVQAHVTNPVPPHPANAAGVKASKAGVIAAVKKGS
;
A
#
# COMPACT_ATOMS: atom_id res chain seq x y z
N MET A 1 24.50 -18.09 9.97
CA MET A 1 23.28 -18.26 9.09
C MET A 1 23.22 -17.18 8.04
N SER A 2 24.32 -16.83 7.41
CA SER A 2 24.40 -15.45 6.97
C SER A 2 24.70 -15.20 5.51
N ASN A 3 24.92 -16.20 4.71
CA ASN A 3 25.24 -16.00 3.29
C ASN A 3 24.12 -16.40 2.31
N PHE A 4 22.92 -16.75 2.81
CA PHE A 4 21.82 -17.08 1.93
C PHE A 4 21.12 -15.78 1.47
N PRO A 5 21.01 -15.53 0.15
CA PRO A 5 20.46 -14.30 -0.41
C PRO A 5 18.92 -14.28 -0.37
N TRP A 6 18.34 -14.20 0.82
CA TRP A 6 16.89 -14.32 1.05
C TRP A 6 16.05 -13.42 0.15
N LEU A 7 16.41 -12.14 0.06
CA LEU A 7 15.64 -11.14 -0.69
C LEU A 7 15.75 -11.33 -2.20
N THR A 8 16.97 -11.65 -2.67
CA THR A 8 17.19 -11.96 -4.08
C THR A 8 16.40 -13.19 -4.50
N VAL A 9 16.44 -14.26 -3.71
CA VAL A 9 15.67 -15.48 -3.99
C VAL A 9 14.17 -15.18 -3.99
N THR A 10 13.67 -14.47 -2.99
CA THR A 10 12.25 -14.06 -2.91
C THR A 10 11.82 -13.25 -4.15
N GLY A 11 12.65 -12.32 -4.62
CA GLY A 11 12.35 -11.51 -5.80
C GLY A 11 12.50 -12.26 -7.13
N VAL A 12 13.39 -13.27 -7.20
CA VAL A 12 13.63 -14.05 -8.43
C VAL A 12 12.61 -15.16 -8.64
N ILE A 13 12.03 -15.75 -7.60
CA ILE A 13 11.05 -16.85 -7.71
C ILE A 13 9.89 -16.47 -8.66
N PRO A 14 9.21 -15.30 -8.54
CA PRO A 14 8.14 -14.95 -9.47
C PRO A 14 8.64 -14.77 -10.91
N LEU A 15 9.87 -14.25 -11.12
CA LEU A 15 10.46 -14.13 -12.46
C LEU A 15 10.69 -15.49 -13.10
N VAL A 16 11.16 -16.48 -12.33
CA VAL A 16 11.28 -17.86 -12.83
C VAL A 16 9.90 -18.39 -13.23
N GLY A 17 8.88 -18.16 -12.41
CA GLY A 17 7.49 -18.50 -12.74
C GLY A 17 7.01 -17.84 -14.04
N MET A 18 7.32 -16.57 -14.23
CA MET A 18 7.03 -15.83 -15.47
C MET A 18 7.74 -16.45 -16.67
N ILE A 19 9.03 -16.80 -16.57
CA ILE A 19 9.78 -17.47 -17.64
C ILE A 19 9.14 -18.80 -17.97
N VAL A 20 8.81 -19.63 -16.97
CA VAL A 20 8.13 -20.92 -17.18
C VAL A 20 6.79 -20.72 -17.90
N ILE A 21 5.99 -19.72 -17.51
CA ILE A 21 4.77 -19.34 -18.22
C ILE A 21 5.09 -18.96 -19.67
N CYS A 22 6.12 -18.16 -19.92
CA CYS A 22 6.53 -17.75 -21.26
C CYS A 22 6.98 -18.91 -22.16
N LEU A 23 7.50 -19.97 -21.59
CA LEU A 23 7.88 -21.18 -22.32
C LEU A 23 6.70 -22.11 -22.66
N THR A 24 5.53 -21.96 -22.00
CA THR A 24 4.34 -22.76 -22.37
C THR A 24 3.87 -22.42 -23.79
N PRO A 25 3.31 -23.39 -24.54
CA PRO A 25 2.83 -23.14 -25.89
C PRO A 25 1.80 -22.00 -25.96
N GLY A 26 1.96 -21.10 -26.94
CA GLY A 26 1.09 -19.94 -27.12
C GLY A 26 -0.28 -20.27 -27.70
N ARG A 27 -1.13 -19.24 -27.81
CA ARG A 27 -2.51 -19.35 -28.34
C ARG A 27 -2.58 -19.82 -29.82
N SER A 28 -1.53 -19.58 -30.58
CA SER A 28 -1.36 -19.98 -31.99
C SER A 28 -0.87 -21.41 -32.16
N ALA A 29 -0.52 -22.13 -31.06
CA ALA A 29 -0.13 -23.53 -31.20
C ALA A 29 -1.32 -24.39 -31.66
N PRO A 30 -1.06 -25.43 -32.48
CA PRO A 30 -2.12 -26.34 -32.97
C PRO A 30 -2.88 -26.97 -31.80
N GLY A 31 -4.19 -27.13 -31.96
CA GLY A 31 -5.04 -27.77 -30.96
C GLY A 31 -6.46 -27.19 -30.91
N GLY A 32 -7.40 -27.98 -30.45
CA GLY A 32 -8.80 -27.62 -30.30
C GLY A 32 -9.09 -26.69 -29.14
N SER A 33 -10.36 -26.37 -28.90
CA SER A 33 -10.80 -25.54 -27.76
C SER A 33 -10.48 -26.17 -26.41
N ALA A 34 -10.48 -27.48 -26.31
CA ALA A 34 -10.11 -28.23 -25.09
C ALA A 34 -8.63 -28.03 -24.76
N ASP A 35 -7.73 -28.11 -25.75
CA ASP A 35 -6.28 -27.91 -25.55
C ASP A 35 -5.96 -26.49 -25.12
N ARG A 36 -6.71 -25.49 -25.62
CA ARG A 36 -6.56 -24.09 -25.17
C ARG A 36 -6.92 -23.94 -23.70
N ARG A 37 -8.06 -24.50 -23.28
CA ARG A 37 -8.48 -24.46 -21.87
C ARG A 37 -7.47 -25.15 -20.94
N ALA A 38 -6.94 -26.29 -21.36
CA ALA A 38 -5.91 -27.00 -20.59
C ALA A 38 -4.63 -26.16 -20.43
N ARG A 39 -4.17 -25.49 -21.50
CA ARG A 39 -3.01 -24.59 -21.46
C ARG A 39 -3.24 -23.36 -20.58
N ASP A 40 -4.39 -22.71 -20.71
CA ASP A 40 -4.74 -21.57 -19.87
C ASP A 40 -4.82 -21.97 -18.39
N LEU A 41 -5.37 -23.16 -18.10
CA LEU A 41 -5.39 -23.72 -16.74
C LEU A 41 -3.98 -24.00 -16.20
N LEU A 42 -3.09 -24.55 -17.04
CA LEU A 42 -1.69 -24.79 -16.67
C LEU A 42 -0.99 -23.47 -16.31
N VAL A 43 -1.14 -22.42 -17.10
CA VAL A 43 -0.58 -21.09 -16.84
C VAL A 43 -1.05 -20.53 -15.50
N LYS A 44 -2.36 -20.61 -15.22
CA LYS A 44 -2.94 -20.16 -13.94
C LYS A 44 -2.38 -20.93 -12.74
N ARG A 45 -2.22 -22.26 -12.87
CA ARG A 45 -1.62 -23.11 -11.83
C ARG A 45 -0.14 -22.79 -11.60
N ILE A 46 0.64 -22.59 -12.66
CA ILE A 46 2.05 -22.19 -12.56
C ILE A 46 2.16 -20.86 -11.81
N ALA A 47 1.37 -19.85 -12.19
CA ALA A 47 1.39 -18.56 -11.51
C ALA A 47 1.07 -18.70 -10.00
N LEU A 48 0.04 -19.49 -9.66
CA LEU A 48 -0.33 -19.73 -8.27
C LEU A 48 0.77 -20.46 -7.49
N VAL A 49 1.38 -21.49 -8.07
CA VAL A 49 2.45 -22.25 -7.40
C VAL A 49 3.64 -21.37 -7.11
N PHE A 50 4.11 -20.58 -8.09
CA PHE A 50 5.26 -19.71 -7.88
C PHE A 50 4.97 -18.60 -6.86
N SER A 51 3.78 -18.00 -6.86
CA SER A 51 3.41 -17.01 -5.85
C SER A 51 3.30 -17.61 -4.44
N LEU A 52 2.82 -18.85 -4.31
CA LEU A 52 2.80 -19.57 -3.02
C LEU A 52 4.21 -19.95 -2.55
N ILE A 53 5.13 -20.29 -3.44
CA ILE A 53 6.54 -20.51 -3.10
C ILE A 53 7.16 -19.21 -2.59
N THR A 54 6.90 -18.08 -3.27
CA THR A 54 7.35 -16.75 -2.83
C THR A 54 6.81 -16.41 -1.44
N LEU A 55 5.53 -16.67 -1.19
CA LEU A 55 4.91 -16.49 0.13
C LEU A 55 5.60 -17.35 1.19
N GLY A 56 5.85 -18.65 0.90
CA GLY A 56 6.54 -19.56 1.83
C GLY A 56 7.95 -19.08 2.19
N PHE A 57 8.73 -18.63 1.20
CA PHE A 57 10.06 -18.04 1.43
C PHE A 57 10.00 -16.75 2.26
N SER A 58 9.03 -15.89 1.99
CA SER A 58 8.86 -14.64 2.75
C SER A 58 8.44 -14.89 4.19
N ILE A 59 7.61 -15.89 4.45
CA ILE A 59 7.25 -16.33 5.81
C ILE A 59 8.50 -16.88 6.52
N ALA A 60 9.28 -17.73 5.86
CA ALA A 60 10.52 -18.27 6.42
C ALA A 60 11.52 -17.13 6.75
N MET A 61 11.64 -16.13 5.88
CA MET A 61 12.43 -14.93 6.16
C MET A 61 11.91 -14.17 7.39
N ALA A 62 10.60 -13.97 7.50
CA ALA A 62 9.99 -13.27 8.64
C ALA A 62 10.21 -13.99 9.97
N VAL A 63 10.12 -15.33 9.99
CA VAL A 63 10.41 -16.14 11.18
C VAL A 63 11.88 -16.00 11.63
N ASN A 64 12.80 -15.81 10.69
CA ASN A 64 14.23 -15.61 10.98
C ASN A 64 14.59 -14.13 11.26
N PHE A 65 13.66 -13.20 11.14
CA PHE A 65 13.90 -11.79 11.44
C PHE A 65 14.01 -11.56 12.95
N LYS A 66 15.07 -10.85 13.37
CA LYS A 66 15.34 -10.57 14.79
C LYS A 66 14.80 -9.21 15.19
N ILE A 67 13.74 -9.19 16.00
CA ILE A 67 13.21 -7.95 16.59
C ILE A 67 14.28 -7.37 17.53
N GLY A 68 14.58 -6.06 17.38
CA GLY A 68 15.65 -5.40 18.14
C GLY A 68 17.08 -5.70 17.65
N GLY A 69 17.23 -6.43 16.53
CA GLY A 69 18.51 -6.63 15.85
C GLY A 69 18.98 -5.38 15.07
N PRO A 70 19.98 -5.54 14.17
CA PRO A 70 20.42 -4.45 13.29
C PRO A 70 19.24 -3.86 12.49
N ARG A 71 19.32 -2.58 12.16
CA ARG A 71 18.28 -1.87 11.41
C ARG A 71 17.88 -2.62 10.13
N PHE A 72 18.88 -2.99 9.33
CA PHE A 72 18.67 -3.76 8.12
C PHE A 72 19.20 -5.17 8.30
N GLN A 73 18.38 -6.15 7.95
CA GLN A 73 18.69 -7.57 8.02
C GLN A 73 18.56 -8.20 6.64
N PHE A 74 19.13 -9.40 6.46
CA PHE A 74 19.20 -10.11 5.18
C PHE A 74 19.86 -9.25 4.09
N THR A 75 20.84 -8.44 4.48
CA THR A 75 21.51 -7.51 3.58
C THR A 75 22.41 -8.24 2.58
N GLN A 76 22.35 -7.79 1.33
CA GLN A 76 23.24 -8.18 0.26
C GLN A 76 23.64 -6.91 -0.50
N THR A 77 24.92 -6.77 -0.85
CA THR A 77 25.43 -5.61 -1.59
C THR A 77 26.45 -6.07 -2.59
N ASP A 78 26.11 -5.96 -3.87
CA ASP A 78 26.95 -6.32 -5.00
C ASP A 78 27.09 -5.11 -5.94
N GLN A 79 28.24 -4.94 -6.58
CA GLN A 79 28.42 -3.87 -7.56
C GLN A 79 27.59 -4.15 -8.81
N TRP A 80 26.79 -3.18 -9.24
CA TRP A 80 25.99 -3.29 -10.47
C TRP A 80 26.54 -2.39 -11.58
N ILE A 81 26.67 -1.08 -11.33
CA ILE A 81 27.26 -0.13 -12.28
C ILE A 81 28.40 0.62 -11.57
N PRO A 82 29.64 0.05 -11.58
CA PRO A 82 30.75 0.60 -10.79
C PRO A 82 31.10 2.04 -11.14
N GLN A 83 30.96 2.43 -12.43
CA GLN A 83 31.30 3.78 -12.92
C GLN A 83 30.48 4.88 -12.23
N PHE A 84 29.28 4.57 -11.79
CA PHE A 84 28.38 5.49 -11.10
C PHE A 84 28.19 5.15 -9.62
N GLY A 85 28.92 4.17 -9.07
CA GLY A 85 28.73 3.76 -7.69
C GLY A 85 27.34 3.20 -7.38
N VAL A 86 26.67 2.61 -8.38
CA VAL A 86 25.38 1.93 -8.23
C VAL A 86 25.58 0.49 -7.78
N HIS A 87 24.85 0.08 -6.77
CA HIS A 87 24.91 -1.26 -6.22
C HIS A 87 23.55 -1.98 -6.30
N TYR A 88 23.61 -3.28 -6.53
CA TYR A 88 22.50 -4.14 -6.16
C TYR A 88 22.57 -4.31 -4.63
N ALA A 89 21.96 -3.39 -3.91
CA ALA A 89 21.95 -3.41 -2.46
C ALA A 89 20.52 -3.60 -1.96
N VAL A 90 20.28 -4.70 -1.27
CA VAL A 90 18.99 -5.07 -0.72
C VAL A 90 19.10 -5.40 0.77
N GLY A 91 18.04 -5.14 1.51
CA GLY A 91 17.91 -5.43 2.94
C GLY A 91 16.56 -4.97 3.44
N VAL A 92 16.11 -5.50 4.57
CA VAL A 92 14.82 -5.14 5.16
C VAL A 92 14.96 -4.74 6.62
N ASP A 93 14.19 -3.73 6.99
CA ASP A 93 13.81 -3.45 8.36
C ASP A 93 12.36 -3.93 8.63
N GLY A 94 11.86 -3.69 9.82
CA GLY A 94 10.50 -4.12 10.17
C GLY A 94 9.41 -3.49 9.30
N ILE A 95 9.59 -2.26 8.81
CA ILE A 95 8.61 -1.58 7.92
C ILE A 95 8.60 -2.26 6.55
N ALA A 96 9.77 -2.46 5.93
CA ALA A 96 9.88 -3.13 4.64
C ALA A 96 9.39 -4.58 4.70
N LEU A 97 9.71 -5.30 5.77
CA LEU A 97 9.31 -6.69 5.96
C LEU A 97 7.79 -6.86 5.98
N VAL A 98 7.06 -6.05 6.76
CA VAL A 98 5.59 -6.17 6.84
C VAL A 98 4.91 -5.80 5.51
N LEU A 99 5.49 -4.88 4.73
CA LEU A 99 4.98 -4.51 3.40
C LEU A 99 5.27 -5.61 2.36
N ILE A 100 6.43 -6.25 2.41
CA ILE A 100 6.74 -7.43 1.59
C ILE A 100 5.77 -8.57 1.93
N LEU A 101 5.56 -8.86 3.22
CA LEU A 101 4.61 -9.90 3.64
C LEU A 101 3.19 -9.62 3.15
N MET A 102 2.72 -8.37 3.29
CA MET A 102 1.42 -7.96 2.73
C MET A 102 1.36 -8.22 1.21
N THR A 103 2.40 -7.86 0.49
CA THR A 103 2.48 -8.03 -0.97
C THR A 103 2.37 -9.49 -1.37
N VAL A 104 3.20 -10.36 -0.78
CA VAL A 104 3.24 -11.79 -1.13
C VAL A 104 2.04 -12.59 -0.62
N ILE A 105 1.26 -12.04 0.32
CA ILE A 105 -0.07 -12.57 0.71
C ILE A 105 -1.12 -12.17 -0.33
N LEU A 106 -1.10 -10.92 -0.79
CA LEU A 106 -2.10 -10.42 -1.74
C LEU A 106 -1.97 -11.04 -3.13
N VAL A 107 -0.77 -11.36 -3.61
CA VAL A 107 -0.60 -11.88 -4.99
C VAL A 107 -1.28 -13.23 -5.21
N PRO A 108 -1.09 -14.30 -4.42
CA PRO A 108 -1.82 -15.55 -4.61
C PRO A 108 -3.34 -15.39 -4.44
N VAL A 109 -3.79 -14.53 -3.54
CA VAL A 109 -5.20 -14.16 -3.39
C VAL A 109 -5.74 -13.54 -4.68
N VAL A 110 -5.01 -12.59 -5.26
CA VAL A 110 -5.36 -11.95 -6.54
C VAL A 110 -5.36 -12.95 -7.67
N ILE A 111 -4.39 -13.86 -7.76
CA ILE A 111 -4.35 -14.93 -8.77
C ILE A 111 -5.61 -15.81 -8.68
N LEU A 112 -6.00 -16.22 -7.47
CA LEU A 112 -7.22 -17.02 -7.25
C LEU A 112 -8.49 -16.24 -7.61
N ALA A 113 -8.58 -14.98 -7.23
CA ALA A 113 -9.72 -14.13 -7.52
C ALA A 113 -9.86 -13.84 -9.02
N SER A 114 -8.74 -13.52 -9.66
CA SER A 114 -8.66 -13.14 -11.08
C SER A 114 -8.64 -14.31 -12.06
N TRP A 115 -9.02 -15.51 -11.62
CA TRP A 115 -8.91 -16.75 -12.41
C TRP A 115 -9.52 -16.64 -13.80
N ASN A 116 -10.62 -15.87 -13.94
CA ASN A 116 -11.35 -15.70 -15.20
C ASN A 116 -11.30 -14.25 -15.72
N ASP A 117 -10.63 -13.33 -15.03
CA ASP A 117 -10.59 -11.90 -15.38
C ASP A 117 -9.91 -11.68 -16.75
N ALA A 118 -8.82 -12.42 -17.01
CA ALA A 118 -8.09 -12.35 -18.27
C ALA A 118 -8.89 -12.82 -19.49
N GLU A 119 -9.97 -13.57 -19.28
CA GLU A 119 -10.89 -14.03 -20.31
C GLU A 119 -12.04 -13.04 -20.55
N GLY A 120 -12.20 -12.07 -19.65
CA GLY A 120 -13.29 -11.10 -19.69
C GLY A 120 -14.63 -11.64 -19.22
N ALA A 121 -14.68 -12.85 -18.67
CA ALA A 121 -15.92 -13.50 -18.24
C ALA A 121 -16.65 -12.71 -17.12
N GLY A 122 -15.90 -11.97 -16.30
CA GLY A 122 -16.40 -11.11 -15.23
C GLY A 122 -16.77 -9.68 -15.65
N ASN A 123 -16.54 -9.30 -16.90
CA ASN A 123 -16.72 -7.91 -17.33
C ASN A 123 -18.20 -7.48 -17.31
N PRO A 124 -18.47 -6.18 -17.11
CA PRO A 124 -19.80 -5.60 -17.28
C PRO A 124 -20.36 -5.85 -18.69
N ALA A 125 -21.69 -5.80 -18.83
CA ALA A 125 -22.35 -5.93 -20.11
C ALA A 125 -21.85 -4.85 -21.09
N GLY A 126 -21.62 -5.24 -22.33
CA GLY A 126 -21.11 -4.35 -23.39
C GLY A 126 -19.63 -3.97 -23.27
N ALA A 127 -18.88 -4.52 -22.31
CA ALA A 127 -17.47 -4.21 -22.14
C ALA A 127 -16.64 -4.79 -23.32
N THR A 128 -15.64 -4.04 -23.76
CA THR A 128 -14.69 -4.47 -24.79
C THR A 128 -13.89 -5.68 -24.29
N PRO A 129 -13.72 -6.75 -25.09
CA PRO A 129 -12.96 -7.91 -24.67
C PRO A 129 -11.48 -7.59 -24.39
N PRO A 130 -10.80 -8.41 -23.59
CA PRO A 130 -9.37 -8.28 -23.35
C PRO A 130 -8.56 -8.33 -24.65
N ARG A 131 -7.53 -7.47 -24.77
CA ARG A 131 -6.68 -7.38 -25.96
C ARG A 131 -5.55 -8.41 -25.99
N ARG A 132 -5.19 -8.97 -24.83
CA ARG A 132 -4.05 -9.89 -24.68
C ARG A 132 -4.49 -11.22 -24.09
N SER A 133 -3.60 -12.21 -24.15
CA SER A 133 -3.89 -13.58 -23.72
C SER A 133 -3.86 -13.73 -22.20
N VAL A 134 -4.49 -14.82 -21.70
CA VAL A 134 -4.41 -15.27 -20.31
C VAL A 134 -2.96 -15.42 -19.85
N LYS A 135 -2.11 -16.01 -20.71
CA LYS A 135 -0.67 -16.16 -20.50
C LYS A 135 0.01 -14.83 -20.13
N THR A 136 -0.25 -13.78 -20.91
CA THR A 136 0.33 -12.44 -20.67
C THR A 136 -0.16 -11.84 -19.35
N TYR A 137 -1.42 -12.04 -18.98
CA TYR A 137 -1.97 -11.52 -17.73
C TYR A 137 -1.25 -12.07 -16.51
N PHE A 138 -1.12 -13.39 -16.42
CA PHE A 138 -0.48 -14.04 -15.28
C PHE A 138 1.05 -13.84 -15.26
N ALA A 139 1.68 -13.73 -16.44
CA ALA A 139 3.09 -13.33 -16.54
C ALA A 139 3.31 -11.91 -15.98
N LEU A 140 2.45 -10.94 -16.33
CA LEU A 140 2.52 -9.57 -15.81
C LEU A 140 2.30 -9.51 -14.28
N LEU A 141 1.42 -10.35 -13.73
CA LEU A 141 1.22 -10.45 -12.27
C LEU A 141 2.50 -10.87 -11.54
N LEU A 142 3.20 -11.89 -12.05
CA LEU A 142 4.45 -12.36 -11.43
C LEU A 142 5.60 -11.34 -11.59
N VAL A 143 5.70 -10.67 -12.74
CA VAL A 143 6.65 -9.56 -12.91
C VAL A 143 6.37 -8.45 -11.92
N LEU A 144 5.10 -8.09 -11.75
CA LEU A 144 4.70 -7.05 -10.80
C LEU A 144 5.05 -7.44 -9.35
N GLU A 145 4.86 -8.71 -8.97
CA GLU A 145 5.26 -9.24 -7.66
C GLU A 145 6.74 -9.02 -7.39
N THR A 146 7.61 -9.36 -8.35
CA THR A 146 9.05 -9.10 -8.25
C THR A 146 9.36 -7.62 -8.06
N MET A 147 8.73 -6.74 -8.85
CA MET A 147 8.99 -5.30 -8.75
C MET A 147 8.54 -4.74 -7.40
N MET A 148 7.41 -5.22 -6.87
CA MET A 148 6.91 -4.83 -5.55
C MET A 148 7.82 -5.31 -4.41
N VAL A 149 8.33 -6.53 -4.47
CA VAL A 149 9.32 -7.02 -3.49
C VAL A 149 10.61 -6.21 -3.59
N GLY A 150 11.11 -5.98 -4.81
CA GLY A 150 12.34 -5.24 -5.08
C GLY A 150 12.32 -3.80 -4.56
N VAL A 151 11.21 -3.09 -4.75
CA VAL A 151 11.11 -1.69 -4.31
C VAL A 151 11.14 -1.54 -2.79
N PHE A 152 10.51 -2.46 -2.03
CA PHE A 152 10.57 -2.42 -0.56
C PHE A 152 11.91 -2.91 -0.01
N ALA A 153 12.61 -3.77 -0.73
CA ALA A 153 13.89 -4.33 -0.31
C ALA A 153 15.11 -3.45 -0.64
N SER A 154 14.98 -2.45 -1.51
CA SER A 154 16.09 -1.65 -2.01
C SER A 154 16.76 -0.80 -0.93
N LEU A 155 18.10 -0.92 -0.81
CA LEU A 155 18.98 -0.10 0.02
C LEU A 155 19.95 0.77 -0.81
N ASP A 156 19.77 0.81 -2.11
CA ASP A 156 20.40 1.74 -3.04
C ASP A 156 19.29 2.61 -3.65
N VAL A 157 19.46 3.93 -3.61
CA VAL A 157 18.41 4.88 -4.03
C VAL A 157 18.12 4.79 -5.53
N PHE A 158 19.14 4.48 -6.35
CA PHE A 158 18.96 4.29 -7.77
C PHE A 158 18.27 2.95 -8.08
N LEU A 159 18.62 1.87 -7.36
CA LEU A 159 17.91 0.59 -7.46
C LEU A 159 16.43 0.72 -7.07
N PHE A 160 16.15 1.48 -5.99
CA PHE A 160 14.77 1.82 -5.62
C PHE A 160 14.04 2.53 -6.75
N TYR A 161 14.67 3.54 -7.36
CA TYR A 161 14.11 4.28 -8.48
C TYR A 161 13.77 3.34 -9.66
N VAL A 162 14.68 2.44 -10.00
CA VAL A 162 14.46 1.47 -11.10
C VAL A 162 13.24 0.59 -10.82
N PHE A 163 13.11 0.02 -9.63
CA PHE A 163 11.92 -0.77 -9.28
C PHE A 163 10.65 0.07 -9.20
N PHE A 164 10.74 1.30 -8.68
CA PHE A 164 9.63 2.25 -8.59
C PHE A 164 9.03 2.58 -9.95
N GLU A 165 9.87 2.75 -10.98
CA GLU A 165 9.42 3.00 -12.35
C GLU A 165 9.05 1.72 -13.09
N ALA A 166 9.80 0.64 -12.93
CA ALA A 166 9.58 -0.61 -13.65
C ALA A 166 8.21 -1.23 -13.35
N MET A 167 7.69 -1.07 -12.11
CA MET A 167 6.35 -1.58 -11.76
C MET A 167 5.20 -0.91 -12.53
N LEU A 168 5.44 0.27 -13.13
CA LEU A 168 4.41 0.94 -13.94
C LEU A 168 4.08 0.17 -15.21
N ILE A 169 5.07 -0.51 -15.79
CA ILE A 169 4.93 -1.22 -17.07
C ILE A 169 3.90 -2.36 -16.97
N PRO A 170 4.04 -3.34 -16.05
CA PRO A 170 3.02 -4.38 -15.94
C PRO A 170 1.66 -3.83 -15.55
N MET A 171 1.58 -2.85 -14.66
CA MET A 171 0.30 -2.26 -14.25
C MET A 171 -0.38 -1.50 -15.38
N TYR A 172 0.36 -0.73 -16.19
CA TYR A 172 -0.16 -0.07 -17.38
C TYR A 172 -0.84 -1.06 -18.33
N PHE A 173 -0.19 -2.19 -18.61
CA PHE A 173 -0.78 -3.22 -19.47
C PHE A 173 -1.96 -3.94 -18.81
N MET A 174 -1.95 -4.15 -17.51
CA MET A 174 -3.07 -4.75 -16.79
C MET A 174 -4.31 -3.85 -16.85
N ILE A 175 -4.16 -2.53 -16.69
CA ILE A 175 -5.26 -1.58 -16.82
C ILE A 175 -5.69 -1.46 -18.30
N GLY A 176 -4.77 -1.15 -19.20
CA GLY A 176 -5.08 -0.79 -20.58
C GLY A 176 -5.51 -1.95 -21.48
N SER A 177 -5.01 -3.17 -21.24
CA SER A 177 -5.29 -4.34 -22.08
C SER A 177 -6.42 -5.22 -21.57
N TYR A 178 -6.61 -5.30 -20.26
CA TYR A 178 -7.60 -6.17 -19.61
C TYR A 178 -8.74 -5.41 -18.94
N GLY A 179 -8.56 -4.14 -18.68
CA GLY A 179 -9.55 -3.29 -18.04
C GLY A 179 -10.84 -3.09 -18.82
N VAL A 180 -11.79 -2.37 -18.24
CA VAL A 180 -13.12 -2.09 -18.77
C VAL A 180 -13.35 -0.58 -18.95
N GLY A 181 -14.40 -0.21 -19.66
CA GLY A 181 -14.75 1.19 -19.90
C GLY A 181 -13.64 1.97 -20.62
N GLN A 182 -13.32 3.14 -20.13
CA GLN A 182 -12.27 4.02 -20.69
C GLN A 182 -10.84 3.56 -20.29
N ARG A 183 -10.57 2.27 -20.38
CA ARG A 183 -9.35 1.63 -19.91
C ARG A 183 -8.05 2.22 -20.47
N GLN A 184 -8.07 2.70 -21.72
CA GLN A 184 -6.88 3.30 -22.34
C GLN A 184 -6.58 4.67 -21.74
N TYR A 185 -7.60 5.52 -21.60
CA TYR A 185 -7.48 6.81 -20.94
C TYR A 185 -6.97 6.64 -19.49
N ALA A 186 -7.55 5.71 -18.75
CA ALA A 186 -7.16 5.43 -17.38
C ALA A 186 -5.70 4.94 -17.27
N ALA A 187 -5.28 4.05 -18.16
CA ALA A 187 -3.91 3.55 -18.20
C ALA A 187 -2.90 4.64 -18.55
N VAL A 188 -3.19 5.47 -19.56
CA VAL A 188 -2.32 6.58 -19.97
C VAL A 188 -2.25 7.63 -18.87
N LYS A 189 -3.38 7.99 -18.26
CA LYS A 189 -3.43 8.95 -17.15
C LYS A 189 -2.59 8.45 -15.96
N PHE A 190 -2.74 7.17 -15.57
CA PHE A 190 -1.91 6.54 -14.53
C PHE A 190 -0.42 6.63 -14.87
N LEU A 191 -0.04 6.28 -16.10
CA LEU A 191 1.34 6.31 -16.56
C LEU A 191 1.93 7.72 -16.54
N LEU A 192 1.22 8.71 -17.10
CA LEU A 192 1.70 10.08 -17.19
C LEU A 192 1.87 10.73 -15.82
N TYR A 193 0.90 10.53 -14.90
CA TYR A 193 1.03 11.03 -13.52
C TYR A 193 2.24 10.42 -12.81
N SER A 194 2.37 9.09 -12.88
CA SER A 194 3.46 8.39 -12.20
C SER A 194 4.82 8.73 -12.81
N LEU A 195 4.92 8.79 -14.15
CA LEU A 195 6.16 9.12 -14.85
C LEU A 195 6.60 10.57 -14.57
N LEU A 196 5.66 11.54 -14.53
CA LEU A 196 5.98 12.91 -14.16
C LEU A 196 6.61 12.98 -12.76
N GLY A 197 6.01 12.29 -11.78
CA GLY A 197 6.56 12.21 -10.44
C GLY A 197 7.93 11.54 -10.41
N GLY A 198 8.07 10.41 -11.10
CA GLY A 198 9.34 9.68 -11.18
C GLY A 198 10.46 10.47 -11.83
N LEU A 199 10.18 11.25 -12.87
CA LEU A 199 11.18 12.14 -13.49
C LEU A 199 11.65 13.25 -12.53
N LEU A 200 10.75 13.82 -11.72
CA LEU A 200 11.15 14.77 -10.67
C LEU A 200 12.02 14.11 -9.62
N MET A 201 11.68 12.88 -9.21
CA MET A 201 12.50 12.10 -8.29
C MET A 201 13.86 11.75 -8.90
N LEU A 202 13.93 11.42 -10.20
CA LEU A 202 15.20 11.14 -10.88
C LEU A 202 16.16 12.35 -10.84
N VAL A 203 15.64 13.54 -11.08
CA VAL A 203 16.44 14.78 -10.96
C VAL A 203 16.99 14.92 -9.53
N ALA A 204 16.17 14.64 -8.52
CA ALA A 204 16.61 14.70 -7.12
C ALA A 204 17.63 13.58 -6.79
N VAL A 205 17.46 12.35 -7.34
CA VAL A 205 18.40 11.24 -7.19
C VAL A 205 19.76 11.58 -7.80
N ILE A 206 19.77 12.16 -9.01
CA ILE A 206 21.02 12.60 -9.66
C ILE A 206 21.68 13.73 -8.86
N ALA A 207 20.91 14.71 -8.41
CA ALA A 207 21.44 15.78 -7.57
C ALA A 207 22.05 15.25 -6.26
N LEU A 208 21.37 14.28 -5.60
CA LEU A 208 21.88 13.63 -4.39
C LEU A 208 23.21 12.92 -4.64
N TYR A 209 23.33 12.22 -5.78
CA TYR A 209 24.59 11.62 -6.21
C TYR A 209 25.71 12.67 -6.36
N VAL A 210 25.44 13.78 -7.04
CA VAL A 210 26.42 14.88 -7.22
C VAL A 210 26.86 15.44 -5.85
N TYR A 211 25.94 15.61 -4.90
CA TYR A 211 26.32 16.02 -3.54
C TYR A 211 27.15 14.95 -2.81
N SER A 212 26.96 13.68 -3.11
CA SER A 212 27.76 12.60 -2.49
C SER A 212 29.22 12.62 -2.94
N THR A 213 29.53 13.19 -4.13
CA THR A 213 30.90 13.34 -4.64
C THR A 213 31.65 14.55 -4.07
N ALA A 214 30.97 15.41 -3.29
CA ALA A 214 31.58 16.62 -2.74
C ALA A 214 32.80 16.30 -1.87
N GLY A 215 33.88 17.09 -2.03
CA GLY A 215 35.14 16.87 -1.33
C GLY A 215 36.01 15.75 -1.92
N GLY A 216 35.78 15.36 -3.18
CA GLY A 216 36.60 14.34 -3.88
C GLY A 216 36.29 12.89 -3.47
N ARG A 217 35.14 12.66 -2.82
CA ARG A 217 34.71 11.29 -2.44
C ARG A 217 34.18 10.54 -3.66
N PRO A 218 34.29 9.20 -3.70
CA PRO A 218 33.58 8.41 -4.70
C PRO A 218 32.06 8.61 -4.53
N GLY A 219 31.36 8.84 -5.63
CA GLY A 219 29.89 8.98 -5.63
C GLY A 219 29.23 7.67 -5.21
N THR A 220 28.08 7.76 -4.55
CA THR A 220 27.34 6.58 -4.08
C THR A 220 25.83 6.83 -4.11
N PHE A 221 25.07 5.75 -4.32
CA PHE A 221 23.62 5.71 -4.15
C PHE A 221 23.19 4.88 -2.94
N LEU A 222 24.13 4.32 -2.18
CA LEU A 222 23.82 3.52 -1.00
C LEU A 222 23.11 4.38 0.05
N PHE A 223 22.01 3.85 0.58
CA PHE A 223 21.13 4.55 1.51
C PHE A 223 21.83 5.04 2.78
N LEU A 224 22.60 4.17 3.45
CA LEU A 224 23.26 4.51 4.72
C LEU A 224 24.29 5.64 4.59
N PRO A 225 25.23 5.62 3.61
CA PRO A 225 26.12 6.76 3.38
C PRO A 225 25.36 8.05 3.06
N LEU A 226 24.28 7.98 2.27
CA LEU A 226 23.48 9.15 1.91
C LEU A 226 22.70 9.74 3.10
N ALA A 227 22.23 8.89 4.01
CA ALA A 227 21.54 9.32 5.23
C ALA A 227 22.43 10.10 6.21
N HIS A 228 23.75 9.96 6.09
CA HIS A 228 24.73 10.70 6.91
C HIS A 228 25.43 11.83 6.13
N LEU A 229 24.93 12.17 4.94
CA LEU A 229 25.51 13.23 4.12
C LEU A 229 25.16 14.61 4.70
N ALA A 230 26.18 15.42 4.94
CA ALA A 230 26.01 16.77 5.45
C ALA A 230 25.48 17.72 4.35
N LEU A 231 24.17 17.80 4.19
CA LEU A 231 23.48 18.66 3.25
C LEU A 231 23.00 19.93 3.94
N SER A 232 23.12 21.09 3.28
CA SER A 232 22.53 22.33 3.77
C SER A 232 21.00 22.24 3.82
N SER A 233 20.37 22.96 4.73
CA SER A 233 18.90 22.97 4.86
C SER A 233 18.18 23.34 3.55
N THR A 234 18.73 24.27 2.76
CA THR A 234 18.16 24.66 1.45
C THR A 234 18.21 23.50 0.46
N VAL A 235 19.32 22.78 0.38
CA VAL A 235 19.45 21.61 -0.49
C VAL A 235 18.48 20.51 -0.07
N GLN A 236 18.41 20.22 1.24
CA GLN A 236 17.45 19.23 1.74
C GLN A 236 15.99 19.56 1.38
N LYS A 237 15.59 20.84 1.39
CA LYS A 237 14.24 21.24 1.00
C LYS A 237 13.93 20.96 -0.47
N TRP A 238 14.87 21.25 -1.38
CA TRP A 238 14.66 20.98 -2.81
C TRP A 238 14.65 19.48 -3.12
N LEU A 239 15.57 18.71 -2.52
CA LEU A 239 15.62 17.27 -2.69
C LEU A 239 14.36 16.61 -2.10
N PHE A 240 13.92 17.05 -0.91
CA PHE A 240 12.65 16.62 -0.33
C PHE A 240 11.48 16.81 -1.29
N LEU A 241 11.35 17.99 -1.92
CA LEU A 241 10.26 18.25 -2.86
C LEU A 241 10.28 17.31 -4.06
N GLY A 242 11.46 17.03 -4.63
CA GLY A 242 11.60 16.10 -5.75
C GLY A 242 11.14 14.69 -5.41
N PHE A 243 11.53 14.18 -4.25
CA PHE A 243 11.06 12.87 -3.76
C PHE A 243 9.60 12.90 -3.31
N PHE A 244 9.21 13.92 -2.53
CA PHE A 244 7.87 14.01 -1.96
C PHE A 244 6.76 14.11 -3.03
N ILE A 245 6.96 14.90 -4.09
CA ILE A 245 5.97 15.01 -5.17
C ILE A 245 5.76 13.66 -5.86
N ALA A 246 6.84 12.93 -6.14
CA ALA A 246 6.74 11.58 -6.70
C ALA A 246 5.94 10.64 -5.79
N PHE A 247 6.23 10.68 -4.50
CA PHE A 247 5.54 9.84 -3.52
C PHE A 247 4.10 10.30 -3.26
N ALA A 248 3.82 11.60 -3.28
CA ALA A 248 2.46 12.15 -3.15
C ALA A 248 1.58 11.80 -4.35
N ILE A 249 2.16 11.73 -5.56
CA ILE A 249 1.46 11.22 -6.75
C ILE A 249 1.17 9.73 -6.57
N LYS A 250 2.17 8.93 -6.15
CA LYS A 250 2.03 7.48 -5.99
C LYS A 250 1.06 7.11 -4.88
N ALA A 251 1.15 7.79 -3.73
CA ALA A 251 0.30 7.63 -2.55
C ALA A 251 -1.02 8.40 -2.64
N PRO A 252 -1.60 8.58 -3.78
CA PRO A 252 -2.61 9.52 -4.28
C PRO A 252 -3.07 10.60 -3.26
N LEU A 253 -2.10 11.38 -2.78
CA LEU A 253 -2.39 12.49 -1.87
C LEU A 253 -3.10 13.63 -2.61
N TRP A 254 -4.08 14.28 -1.98
CA TRP A 254 -4.66 15.48 -2.57
C TRP A 254 -3.59 16.58 -2.77
N PRO A 255 -3.51 17.26 -3.93
CA PRO A 255 -4.38 17.22 -5.11
C PRO A 255 -3.97 16.21 -6.20
N PHE A 256 -2.95 15.38 -6.00
CA PHE A 256 -2.34 14.50 -7.01
C PHE A 256 -3.09 13.16 -7.22
N HIS A 257 -4.25 12.98 -6.61
CA HIS A 257 -4.98 11.70 -6.51
C HIS A 257 -5.82 11.33 -7.74
N THR A 258 -6.07 12.23 -8.69
CA THR A 258 -7.15 12.08 -9.69
C THR A 258 -6.97 10.92 -10.67
N TRP A 259 -5.77 10.36 -10.77
CA TRP A 259 -5.49 9.18 -11.59
C TRP A 259 -6.02 7.88 -10.97
N LEU A 260 -6.05 7.79 -9.63
CA LEU A 260 -6.38 6.55 -8.92
C LEU A 260 -7.84 6.11 -9.12
N PRO A 261 -8.88 6.94 -8.96
CA PRO A 261 -10.26 6.53 -9.18
C PRO A 261 -10.51 6.05 -10.62
N ASP A 262 -9.90 6.67 -11.62
CA ASP A 262 -10.05 6.27 -13.01
C ASP A 262 -9.34 4.94 -13.28
N ALA A 263 -8.10 4.78 -12.79
CA ALA A 263 -7.33 3.55 -12.94
C ALA A 263 -7.97 2.36 -12.21
N ALA A 264 -8.38 2.53 -10.95
CA ALA A 264 -8.99 1.47 -10.15
C ALA A 264 -10.38 1.05 -10.67
N THR A 265 -11.17 2.00 -11.18
CA THR A 265 -12.48 1.71 -11.78
C THR A 265 -12.32 0.94 -13.08
N ALA A 266 -11.35 1.31 -13.92
CA ALA A 266 -11.10 0.64 -15.20
C ALA A 266 -10.41 -0.71 -15.03
N ALA A 267 -9.49 -0.88 -14.08
CA ALA A 267 -8.76 -2.13 -13.85
C ALA A 267 -9.68 -3.31 -13.55
N GLN A 268 -9.25 -4.53 -13.88
CA GLN A 268 -9.86 -5.75 -13.33
C GLN A 268 -9.75 -5.75 -11.80
N PRO A 269 -10.70 -6.39 -11.08
CA PRO A 269 -10.73 -6.34 -9.61
C PRO A 269 -9.41 -6.74 -8.96
N GLY A 270 -8.79 -7.82 -9.40
CA GLY A 270 -7.49 -8.25 -8.87
C GLY A 270 -6.35 -7.28 -9.17
N ALA A 271 -6.32 -6.67 -10.36
CA ALA A 271 -5.35 -5.62 -10.68
C ALA A 271 -5.58 -4.36 -9.83
N ALA A 272 -6.84 -4.00 -9.56
CA ALA A 272 -7.19 -2.91 -8.65
C ALA A 272 -6.72 -3.16 -7.22
N VAL A 273 -6.79 -4.42 -6.74
CA VAL A 273 -6.24 -4.81 -5.42
C VAL A 273 -4.74 -4.55 -5.34
N LEU A 274 -3.95 -4.94 -6.33
CA LEU A 274 -2.50 -4.69 -6.32
C LEU A 274 -2.18 -3.20 -6.48
N LEU A 275 -2.96 -2.49 -7.31
CA LEU A 275 -2.80 -1.05 -7.50
C LEU A 275 -3.02 -0.28 -6.19
N VAL A 276 -4.14 -0.54 -5.51
CA VAL A 276 -4.56 0.17 -4.30
C VAL A 276 -4.03 -0.49 -3.02
N GLY A 277 -3.84 -1.81 -3.03
CA GLY A 277 -3.32 -2.56 -1.88
C GLY A 277 -1.82 -2.43 -1.69
N VAL A 278 -1.03 -2.31 -2.76
CA VAL A 278 0.44 -2.36 -2.70
C VAL A 278 1.09 -1.14 -3.34
N LEU A 279 0.78 -0.81 -4.62
CA LEU A 279 1.52 0.22 -5.36
C LEU A 279 1.44 1.61 -4.72
N ASP A 280 0.30 1.99 -4.17
CA ASP A 280 0.14 3.27 -3.47
C ASP A 280 0.96 3.34 -2.16
N LYS A 281 1.18 2.18 -1.47
CA LYS A 281 2.03 2.09 -0.27
C LYS A 281 3.50 2.30 -0.55
N VAL A 282 3.95 2.10 -1.78
CA VAL A 282 5.32 2.46 -2.18
C VAL A 282 5.56 3.96 -2.02
N GLY A 283 4.55 4.80 -2.27
CA GLY A 283 4.62 6.24 -2.01
C GLY A 283 4.80 6.55 -0.53
N THR A 284 3.95 6.00 0.34
CA THR A 284 4.02 6.23 1.79
C THR A 284 5.28 5.60 2.42
N PHE A 285 5.71 4.44 1.95
CA PHE A 285 7.00 3.87 2.32
C PHE A 285 8.16 4.79 1.93
N GLY A 286 8.13 5.34 0.71
CA GLY A 286 9.12 6.30 0.24
C GLY A 286 9.16 7.58 1.07
N MET A 287 8.01 8.08 1.54
CA MET A 287 7.95 9.23 2.45
C MET A 287 8.71 8.95 3.76
N ILE A 288 8.56 7.75 4.35
CA ILE A 288 9.29 7.36 5.56
C ILE A 288 10.76 7.17 5.23
N ARG A 289 11.08 6.31 4.26
CA ARG A 289 12.45 5.84 3.97
C ARG A 289 13.35 6.92 3.37
N TYR A 290 12.80 7.78 2.49
CA TYR A 290 13.62 8.73 1.75
C TYR A 290 13.35 10.18 2.16
N CYS A 291 12.10 10.60 2.31
CA CYS A 291 11.84 11.98 2.70
C CYS A 291 12.28 12.27 4.14
N ILE A 292 11.89 11.42 5.10
CA ILE A 292 12.19 11.66 6.52
C ILE A 292 13.64 11.30 6.85
N ASP A 293 14.10 10.12 6.43
CA ASP A 293 15.44 9.63 6.80
C ASP A 293 16.59 10.39 6.09
N LEU A 294 16.42 10.80 4.81
CA LEU A 294 17.47 11.48 4.06
C LEU A 294 17.43 13.01 4.20
N PHE A 295 16.25 13.59 4.39
CA PHE A 295 16.05 15.04 4.39
C PHE A 295 15.30 15.53 5.63
N PRO A 296 15.85 15.35 6.84
CA PRO A 296 15.19 15.76 8.08
C PRO A 296 14.78 17.25 8.10
N ALA A 297 15.69 18.16 7.71
CA ALA A 297 15.40 19.58 7.67
C ALA A 297 14.32 19.96 6.64
N GLY A 298 14.30 19.26 5.48
CA GLY A 298 13.24 19.41 4.49
C GLY A 298 11.90 18.91 5.02
N SER A 299 11.90 17.74 5.67
CA SER A 299 10.71 17.12 6.26
C SER A 299 10.10 18.01 7.34
N HIS A 300 10.90 18.55 8.26
CA HIS A 300 10.42 19.50 9.27
C HIS A 300 9.80 20.75 8.66
N TYR A 301 10.46 21.32 7.64
CA TYR A 301 10.00 22.54 7.01
C TYR A 301 8.64 22.36 6.30
N PHE A 302 8.45 21.24 5.60
CA PHE A 302 7.22 20.97 4.85
C PHE A 302 6.14 20.23 5.62
N THR A 303 6.40 19.77 6.85
CA THR A 303 5.41 19.07 7.68
C THR A 303 4.07 19.82 7.79
N PRO A 304 4.01 21.14 8.06
CA PRO A 304 2.71 21.82 8.16
C PRO A 304 1.91 21.77 6.85
N LEU A 305 2.59 21.88 5.70
CA LEU A 305 1.95 21.75 4.39
C LEU A 305 1.43 20.33 4.18
N VAL A 306 2.24 19.31 4.48
CA VAL A 306 1.85 17.90 4.30
C VAL A 306 0.68 17.54 5.20
N ILE A 307 0.67 17.99 6.44
CA ILE A 307 -0.46 17.81 7.37
C ILE A 307 -1.74 18.45 6.82
N ALA A 308 -1.65 19.68 6.32
CA ALA A 308 -2.80 20.35 5.71
C ALA A 308 -3.34 19.57 4.49
N LEU A 309 -2.45 19.16 3.56
CA LEU A 309 -2.84 18.35 2.39
C LEU A 309 -3.44 17.00 2.80
N SER A 310 -2.94 16.38 3.87
CA SER A 310 -3.46 15.13 4.41
C SER A 310 -4.87 15.30 4.94
N VAL A 311 -5.13 16.31 5.76
CA VAL A 311 -6.48 16.61 6.31
C VAL A 311 -7.47 16.93 5.18
N ILE A 312 -7.06 17.75 4.20
CA ILE A 312 -7.89 18.03 3.02
C ILE A 312 -8.19 16.72 2.28
N GLY A 313 -7.18 15.88 2.06
CA GLY A 313 -7.34 14.58 1.39
C GLY A 313 -8.32 13.65 2.10
N ILE A 314 -8.26 13.59 3.45
CA ILE A 314 -9.18 12.80 4.28
C ILE A 314 -10.63 13.24 4.04
N LEU A 315 -10.89 14.52 4.22
CA LEU A 315 -12.26 15.07 4.12
C LEU A 315 -12.77 15.05 2.69
N TYR A 316 -11.97 15.50 1.73
CA TYR A 316 -12.30 15.51 0.32
C TYR A 316 -12.60 14.10 -0.20
N GLY A 317 -11.69 13.14 0.05
CA GLY A 317 -11.86 11.75 -0.40
C GLY A 317 -13.16 11.14 0.14
N ALA A 318 -13.44 11.34 1.43
CA ALA A 318 -14.64 10.84 2.08
C ALA A 318 -15.93 11.49 1.54
N ILE A 319 -15.96 12.81 1.36
CA ILE A 319 -17.13 13.53 0.81
C ILE A 319 -17.41 13.07 -0.63
N VAL A 320 -16.36 12.97 -1.45
CA VAL A 320 -16.51 12.53 -2.85
C VAL A 320 -16.94 11.06 -2.93
N ALA A 321 -16.48 10.19 -2.01
CA ALA A 321 -16.90 8.79 -1.93
C ALA A 321 -18.42 8.67 -1.71
N ILE A 322 -19.03 9.51 -0.84
CA ILE A 322 -20.48 9.55 -0.59
C ILE A 322 -21.25 9.75 -1.91
N GLY A 323 -20.77 10.63 -2.79
CA GLY A 323 -21.42 10.97 -4.06
C GLY A 323 -21.27 9.94 -5.18
N GLN A 324 -20.49 8.86 -4.99
CA GLN A 324 -20.23 7.91 -6.06
C GLN A 324 -21.42 6.98 -6.34
N ARG A 325 -21.58 6.66 -7.63
CA ARG A 325 -22.63 5.73 -8.12
C ARG A 325 -22.04 4.38 -8.55
N ASP A 326 -20.74 4.31 -8.75
CA ASP A 326 -19.99 3.11 -9.14
C ASP A 326 -19.31 2.49 -7.93
N LEU A 327 -19.47 1.16 -7.73
CA LEU A 327 -18.91 0.42 -6.58
C LEU A 327 -17.38 0.56 -6.47
N LYS A 328 -16.66 0.30 -7.56
CA LYS A 328 -15.20 0.36 -7.54
C LYS A 328 -14.68 1.79 -7.38
N ARG A 329 -15.37 2.75 -7.98
CA ARG A 329 -15.01 4.16 -7.87
C ARG A 329 -15.23 4.69 -6.45
N LEU A 330 -16.30 4.24 -5.78
CA LEU A 330 -16.49 4.53 -4.36
C LEU A 330 -15.31 4.02 -3.53
N VAL A 331 -14.97 2.73 -3.67
CA VAL A 331 -13.83 2.12 -2.93
C VAL A 331 -12.51 2.82 -3.26
N ALA A 332 -12.31 3.30 -4.49
CA ALA A 332 -11.12 4.07 -4.85
C ALA A 332 -11.04 5.43 -4.12
N TYR A 333 -12.15 6.14 -3.97
CA TYR A 333 -12.18 7.41 -3.22
C TYR A 333 -12.04 7.21 -1.71
N THR A 334 -12.55 6.10 -1.16
CA THR A 334 -12.26 5.76 0.25
C THR A 334 -10.76 5.60 0.47
N SER A 335 -10.05 5.01 -0.50
CA SER A 335 -8.59 4.87 -0.43
C SER A 335 -7.87 6.21 -0.46
N VAL A 336 -8.33 7.19 -1.23
CA VAL A 336 -7.79 8.57 -1.19
C VAL A 336 -7.88 9.15 0.22
N SER A 337 -9.02 8.96 0.89
CA SER A 337 -9.21 9.40 2.29
C SER A 337 -8.24 8.70 3.25
N HIS A 338 -8.14 7.37 3.15
CA HIS A 338 -7.26 6.56 4.01
C HIS A 338 -5.78 6.86 3.77
N MET A 339 -5.36 7.14 2.53
CA MET A 339 -3.99 7.57 2.25
C MET A 339 -3.67 8.94 2.86
N GLY A 340 -4.65 9.82 2.96
CA GLY A 340 -4.54 11.04 3.77
C GLY A 340 -4.25 10.75 5.23
N LEU A 341 -4.97 9.81 5.87
CA LEU A 341 -4.72 9.38 7.26
C LEU A 341 -3.33 8.76 7.44
N ILE A 342 -2.90 7.89 6.54
CA ILE A 342 -1.56 7.29 6.57
C ILE A 342 -0.49 8.38 6.50
N THR A 343 -0.62 9.33 5.57
CA THR A 343 0.34 10.43 5.41
C THR A 343 0.34 11.36 6.63
N LEU A 344 -0.84 11.63 7.20
CA LEU A 344 -0.98 12.38 8.45
C LEU A 344 -0.19 11.73 9.59
N GLY A 345 -0.32 10.41 9.77
CA GLY A 345 0.41 9.66 10.80
C GLY A 345 1.92 9.65 10.59
N ILE A 346 2.38 9.58 9.33
CA ILE A 346 3.81 9.65 8.98
C ILE A 346 4.40 11.01 9.39
N PHE A 347 3.75 12.10 8.99
CA PHE A 347 4.26 13.47 9.21
C PHE A 347 3.83 14.08 10.55
N ALA A 348 3.00 13.40 11.34
CA ALA A 348 2.84 13.74 12.75
C ALA A 348 4.17 13.58 13.51
N MET A 349 5.10 12.79 12.97
CA MET A 349 6.44 12.55 13.55
C MET A 349 6.38 12.19 15.04
N THR A 350 5.49 11.27 15.38
CA THR A 350 5.38 10.66 16.71
C THR A 350 5.49 9.14 16.57
N SER A 351 5.96 8.45 17.60
CA SER A 351 6.08 6.99 17.56
C SER A 351 4.74 6.33 17.26
N GLN A 352 3.68 6.75 17.98
CA GLN A 352 2.34 6.21 17.79
C GLN A 352 1.80 6.52 16.38
N GLY A 353 1.98 7.75 15.87
CA GLY A 353 1.54 8.15 14.55
C GLY A 353 2.20 7.34 13.44
N GLN A 354 3.52 7.17 13.46
CA GLN A 354 4.24 6.42 12.44
C GLN A 354 4.03 4.91 12.53
N VAL A 355 3.94 4.34 13.74
CA VAL A 355 3.55 2.92 13.93
C VAL A 355 2.14 2.69 13.42
N GLY A 356 1.20 3.57 13.79
CA GLY A 356 -0.18 3.54 13.31
C GLY A 356 -0.25 3.64 11.78
N ALA A 357 0.47 4.58 11.18
CA ALA A 357 0.52 4.76 9.73
C ALA A 357 1.08 3.52 9.01
N THR A 358 2.17 2.95 9.50
CA THR A 358 2.77 1.74 8.91
C THR A 358 1.84 0.54 9.04
N PHE A 359 1.23 0.35 10.21
CA PHE A 359 0.25 -0.70 10.42
C PHE A 359 -0.99 -0.47 9.55
N TYR A 360 -1.36 0.79 9.31
CA TYR A 360 -2.47 1.13 8.43
C TYR A 360 -2.19 0.78 6.96
N MET A 361 -0.97 0.92 6.48
CA MET A 361 -0.61 0.45 5.13
C MET A 361 -0.99 -1.02 4.94
N VAL A 362 -0.70 -1.86 5.93
CA VAL A 362 -1.02 -3.30 5.91
C VAL A 362 -2.53 -3.54 6.04
N SER A 363 -3.16 -2.95 7.06
CA SER A 363 -4.59 -3.12 7.34
C SER A 363 -5.48 -2.65 6.19
N HIS A 364 -5.16 -1.49 5.60
CA HIS A 364 -5.83 -0.95 4.43
C HIS A 364 -5.64 -1.85 3.21
N GLY A 365 -4.44 -2.41 3.00
CA GLY A 365 -4.18 -3.34 1.90
C GLY A 365 -5.14 -4.54 1.93
N PHE A 366 -5.36 -5.13 3.10
CA PHE A 366 -6.27 -6.26 3.27
C PHE A 366 -7.74 -5.85 3.19
N ALA A 367 -8.15 -4.78 3.90
CA ALA A 367 -9.54 -4.33 3.94
C ALA A 367 -10.03 -3.87 2.56
N THR A 368 -9.28 -2.99 1.92
CA THR A 368 -9.62 -2.48 0.59
C THR A 368 -9.47 -3.55 -0.48
N GLY A 369 -8.48 -4.45 -0.33
CA GLY A 369 -8.35 -5.64 -1.17
C GLY A 369 -9.60 -6.51 -1.13
N ALA A 370 -10.10 -6.84 0.05
CA ALA A 370 -11.34 -7.60 0.23
C ALA A 370 -12.54 -6.88 -0.41
N LEU A 371 -12.68 -5.56 -0.22
CA LEU A 371 -13.77 -4.77 -0.82
C LEU A 371 -13.74 -4.80 -2.35
N PHE A 372 -12.55 -4.61 -2.97
CA PHE A 372 -12.43 -4.67 -4.43
C PHE A 372 -12.74 -6.06 -4.99
N LEU A 373 -12.30 -7.14 -4.31
CA LEU A 373 -12.59 -8.50 -4.75
C LEU A 373 -14.08 -8.82 -4.66
N ILE A 374 -14.73 -8.48 -3.54
CA ILE A 374 -16.16 -8.74 -3.36
C ILE A 374 -16.97 -7.90 -4.35
N ALA A 375 -16.64 -6.62 -4.53
CA ALA A 375 -17.25 -5.80 -5.57
C ALA A 375 -17.06 -6.41 -6.97
N GLY A 376 -15.88 -6.96 -7.26
CA GLY A 376 -15.60 -7.70 -8.49
C GLY A 376 -16.49 -8.93 -8.66
N PHE A 377 -16.70 -9.71 -7.60
CA PHE A 377 -17.59 -10.87 -7.64
C PHE A 377 -19.06 -10.47 -7.84
N MET A 378 -19.50 -9.36 -7.25
CA MET A 378 -20.82 -8.79 -7.52
C MET A 378 -20.97 -8.39 -9.00
N ILE A 379 -19.99 -7.63 -9.52
CA ILE A 379 -19.96 -7.17 -10.91
C ILE A 379 -19.95 -8.35 -11.90
N SER A 380 -19.19 -9.39 -11.62
CA SER A 380 -19.11 -10.57 -12.49
C SER A 380 -20.45 -11.31 -12.62
N ARG A 381 -21.29 -11.26 -11.60
CA ARG A 381 -22.63 -11.87 -11.56
C ARG A 381 -23.70 -10.97 -12.17
N ARG A 382 -23.76 -9.72 -11.73
CA ARG A 382 -24.77 -8.74 -12.16
C ARG A 382 -24.45 -8.08 -13.51
N LYS A 383 -23.20 -8.13 -13.94
CA LYS A 383 -22.70 -7.46 -15.15
C LYS A 383 -22.85 -5.93 -15.13
N SER A 384 -22.96 -5.33 -13.94
CA SER A 384 -23.00 -3.89 -13.74
C SER A 384 -22.09 -3.45 -12.60
N GLN A 385 -21.51 -2.26 -12.70
CA GLN A 385 -20.75 -1.60 -11.64
C GLN A 385 -21.61 -0.60 -10.84
N GLN A 386 -22.83 -0.31 -11.30
CA GLN A 386 -23.68 0.73 -10.72
C GLN A 386 -24.34 0.23 -9.43
N ILE A 387 -24.23 1.00 -8.35
CA ILE A 387 -24.82 0.69 -7.04
C ILE A 387 -26.34 0.55 -7.16
N ALA A 388 -26.98 1.37 -8.00
CA ALA A 388 -28.44 1.37 -8.18
C ALA A 388 -28.99 0.08 -8.81
N ASP A 389 -28.13 -0.70 -9.49
CA ASP A 389 -28.55 -1.95 -10.15
C ASP A 389 -28.62 -3.14 -9.19
N TYR A 390 -28.27 -2.92 -7.93
CA TYR A 390 -28.35 -3.91 -6.84
C TYR A 390 -29.53 -3.62 -5.93
N GLY A 391 -29.76 -4.45 -4.95
CA GLY A 391 -30.78 -4.34 -3.92
C GLY A 391 -31.16 -5.72 -3.40
N GLY A 392 -31.20 -5.88 -2.07
CA GLY A 392 -31.59 -7.13 -1.43
C GLY A 392 -30.65 -8.32 -1.65
N VAL A 393 -29.37 -8.08 -2.03
CA VAL A 393 -28.40 -9.13 -2.31
C VAL A 393 -28.21 -10.10 -1.14
N GLN A 394 -28.33 -9.62 0.12
CA GLN A 394 -28.22 -10.48 1.30
C GLN A 394 -29.24 -11.63 1.35
N LYS A 395 -30.38 -11.50 0.68
CA LYS A 395 -31.43 -12.53 0.66
C LYS A 395 -31.11 -13.68 -0.30
N VAL A 396 -30.29 -13.43 -1.33
CA VAL A 396 -29.94 -14.39 -2.38
C VAL A 396 -28.50 -14.89 -2.26
N ALA A 397 -27.58 -14.06 -1.75
CA ALA A 397 -26.17 -14.37 -1.55
C ALA A 397 -25.71 -13.97 -0.15
N PRO A 398 -26.15 -14.67 0.92
CA PRO A 398 -25.89 -14.29 2.31
C PRO A 398 -24.41 -14.35 2.69
N VAL A 399 -23.64 -15.30 2.17
CA VAL A 399 -22.20 -15.42 2.48
C VAL A 399 -21.43 -14.23 1.88
N LEU A 400 -21.71 -13.88 0.62
CA LEU A 400 -21.13 -12.71 -0.04
C LEU A 400 -21.47 -11.43 0.75
N ALA A 401 -22.74 -11.27 1.16
CA ALA A 401 -23.18 -10.10 1.92
C ALA A 401 -22.53 -10.00 3.30
N GLY A 402 -22.36 -11.14 4.00
CA GLY A 402 -21.66 -11.20 5.28
C GLY A 402 -20.19 -10.79 5.17
N LEU A 403 -19.47 -11.31 4.17
CA LEU A 403 -18.06 -10.95 3.95
C LEU A 403 -17.92 -9.49 3.49
N PHE A 404 -18.86 -8.98 2.68
CA PHE A 404 -18.89 -7.57 2.29
C PHE A 404 -19.14 -6.66 3.50
N LEU A 405 -19.99 -7.09 4.44
CA LEU A 405 -20.21 -6.36 5.69
C LEU A 405 -18.91 -6.26 6.50
N VAL A 406 -18.21 -7.37 6.74
CA VAL A 406 -16.96 -7.36 7.51
C VAL A 406 -15.90 -6.49 6.83
N ALA A 407 -15.72 -6.61 5.51
CA ALA A 407 -14.78 -5.78 4.76
C ALA A 407 -15.17 -4.30 4.80
N GLY A 408 -16.47 -3.99 4.71
CA GLY A 408 -17.00 -2.63 4.85
C GLY A 408 -16.78 -2.06 6.25
N LEU A 409 -17.11 -2.83 7.30
CA LEU A 409 -16.89 -2.45 8.69
C LEU A 409 -15.38 -2.22 8.99
N ALA A 410 -14.49 -2.97 8.34
CA ALA A 410 -13.07 -2.64 8.37
C ALA A 410 -12.80 -1.29 7.67
N GLY A 411 -13.43 -0.99 6.54
CA GLY A 411 -13.27 0.28 5.83
C GLY A 411 -13.74 1.53 6.61
N LEU A 412 -14.57 1.37 7.64
CA LEU A 412 -14.98 2.45 8.57
C LEU A 412 -14.32 2.35 9.95
N ALA A 413 -13.30 1.50 10.08
CA ALA A 413 -12.52 1.33 11.31
C ALA A 413 -13.33 0.89 12.54
N LEU A 414 -14.18 -0.14 12.38
CA LEU A 414 -14.92 -0.69 13.52
C LEU A 414 -13.96 -1.33 14.54
N PRO A 415 -14.09 -1.04 15.87
CA PRO A 415 -13.32 -1.72 16.90
C PRO A 415 -13.38 -3.26 16.81
N GLY A 416 -12.23 -3.92 16.96
CA GLY A 416 -12.07 -5.36 16.75
C GLY A 416 -11.57 -5.75 15.35
N LEU A 417 -11.48 -4.79 14.42
CA LEU A 417 -10.89 -4.97 13.09
C LEU A 417 -9.57 -4.20 12.95
N SER A 418 -8.69 -4.66 12.07
CA SER A 418 -7.30 -4.19 11.98
C SER A 418 -7.15 -2.69 11.71
N THR A 419 -8.04 -2.11 10.92
CA THR A 419 -8.02 -0.69 10.57
C THR A 419 -8.31 0.23 11.74
N PHE A 420 -9.15 -0.19 12.71
CA PHE A 420 -9.39 0.58 13.92
C PHE A 420 -8.11 0.82 14.72
N VAL A 421 -7.31 -0.22 14.92
CA VAL A 421 -6.04 -0.11 15.67
C VAL A 421 -5.11 0.92 15.01
N SER A 422 -4.99 0.86 13.68
CA SER A 422 -4.16 1.78 12.94
C SER A 422 -4.67 3.22 12.98
N GLU A 423 -5.96 3.45 12.74
CA GLU A 423 -6.55 4.79 12.77
C GLU A 423 -6.46 5.41 14.15
N PHE A 424 -6.77 4.64 15.18
CA PHE A 424 -6.67 5.08 16.57
C PHE A 424 -5.25 5.53 16.91
N LEU A 425 -4.22 4.75 16.55
CA LEU A 425 -2.83 5.11 16.77
C LEU A 425 -2.42 6.37 15.99
N VAL A 426 -2.86 6.51 14.73
CA VAL A 426 -2.60 7.72 13.94
C VAL A 426 -3.23 8.94 14.60
N LEU A 427 -4.49 8.87 14.99
CA LEU A 427 -5.20 10.02 15.59
C LEU A 427 -4.60 10.41 16.94
N VAL A 428 -4.36 9.44 17.82
CA VAL A 428 -3.73 9.71 19.13
C VAL A 428 -2.33 10.27 18.95
N GLY A 429 -1.52 9.66 18.07
CA GLY A 429 -0.17 10.16 17.79
C GLY A 429 -0.17 11.56 17.16
N THR A 430 -1.14 11.86 16.29
CA THR A 430 -1.28 13.19 15.71
C THR A 430 -1.76 14.22 16.74
N PHE A 431 -2.71 13.85 17.59
CA PHE A 431 -3.29 14.73 18.59
C PHE A 431 -2.23 15.28 19.56
N THR A 432 -1.24 14.48 19.93
CA THR A 432 -0.18 14.92 20.85
C THR A 432 0.68 16.07 20.32
N ARG A 433 0.69 16.32 19.02
CA ARG A 433 1.50 17.38 18.38
C ARG A 433 0.69 18.36 17.53
N TYR A 434 -0.36 17.88 16.85
CA TYR A 434 -1.20 18.65 15.92
C TYR A 434 -2.68 18.43 16.25
N GLU A 435 -3.11 18.97 17.39
CA GLU A 435 -4.45 18.77 17.95
C GLU A 435 -5.58 19.09 16.95
N VAL A 436 -5.51 20.27 16.32
CA VAL A 436 -6.52 20.69 15.34
C VAL A 436 -6.60 19.74 14.13
N ALA A 437 -5.45 19.28 13.63
CA ALA A 437 -5.42 18.35 12.52
C ALA A 437 -6.03 16.99 12.89
N ALA A 438 -5.77 16.49 14.10
CA ALA A 438 -6.36 15.24 14.59
C ALA A 438 -7.88 15.36 14.77
N VAL A 439 -8.37 16.47 15.33
CA VAL A 439 -9.81 16.73 15.47
C VAL A 439 -10.50 16.77 14.10
N LEU A 440 -9.93 17.49 13.14
CA LEU A 440 -10.48 17.55 11.77
C LEU A 440 -10.42 16.17 11.08
N ALA A 441 -9.34 15.41 11.25
CA ALA A 441 -9.20 14.06 10.69
C ALA A 441 -10.25 13.09 11.26
N THR A 442 -10.65 13.25 12.53
CA THR A 442 -11.69 12.42 13.16
C THR A 442 -13.05 12.56 12.46
N VAL A 443 -13.36 13.72 11.85
CA VAL A 443 -14.55 13.88 11.01
C VAL A 443 -14.55 12.90 9.84
N GLY A 444 -13.37 12.54 9.32
CA GLY A 444 -13.21 11.53 8.26
C GLY A 444 -13.81 10.17 8.64
N ILE A 445 -13.71 9.75 9.92
CA ILE A 445 -14.29 8.49 10.41
C ILE A 445 -15.83 8.54 10.35
N ILE A 446 -16.42 9.68 10.73
CA ILE A 446 -17.89 9.87 10.66
C ILE A 446 -18.36 9.76 9.20
N LEU A 447 -17.64 10.41 8.29
CA LEU A 447 -17.92 10.33 6.85
C LEU A 447 -17.71 8.91 6.32
N ALA A 448 -16.72 8.17 6.84
CA ALA A 448 -16.47 6.78 6.47
C ALA A 448 -17.67 5.88 6.84
N ALA A 449 -18.25 6.07 8.01
CA ALA A 449 -19.48 5.37 8.40
C ALA A 449 -20.63 5.65 7.40
N ILE A 450 -20.77 6.89 6.96
CA ILE A 450 -21.84 7.27 6.02
C ILE A 450 -21.64 6.54 4.68
N TYR A 451 -20.48 6.64 4.02
CA TYR A 451 -20.33 6.06 2.68
C TYR A 451 -20.33 4.53 2.70
N ILE A 452 -19.78 3.88 3.73
CA ILE A 452 -19.77 2.42 3.82
C ILE A 452 -21.16 1.87 4.12
N LEU A 453 -21.82 2.39 5.16
CA LEU A 453 -23.15 1.88 5.56
C LEU A 453 -24.20 2.20 4.49
N TRP A 454 -24.12 3.35 3.85
CA TRP A 454 -25.02 3.69 2.76
C TRP A 454 -24.81 2.82 1.52
N MET A 455 -23.55 2.54 1.15
CA MET A 455 -23.22 1.59 0.08
C MET A 455 -23.80 0.20 0.40
N TYR A 456 -23.55 -0.30 1.62
CA TYR A 456 -24.07 -1.59 2.07
C TYR A 456 -25.60 -1.63 2.05
N GLN A 457 -26.25 -0.62 2.60
CA GLN A 457 -27.71 -0.51 2.63
C GLN A 457 -28.30 -0.56 1.22
N ARG A 458 -27.76 0.19 0.27
CA ARG A 458 -28.27 0.27 -1.10
C ARG A 458 -28.05 -0.99 -1.92
N THR A 459 -27.05 -1.78 -1.61
CA THR A 459 -26.71 -3.00 -2.37
C THR A 459 -27.26 -4.26 -1.71
N MET A 460 -27.14 -4.38 -0.39
CA MET A 460 -27.39 -5.64 0.31
C MET A 460 -28.78 -5.74 0.92
N THR A 461 -29.37 -4.62 1.36
CA THR A 461 -30.66 -4.63 2.06
C THR A 461 -31.83 -4.21 1.16
N GLY A 462 -33.05 -4.24 1.71
CA GLY A 462 -34.26 -3.83 1.00
C GLY A 462 -34.95 -4.94 0.18
N PRO A 463 -35.83 -4.57 -0.76
CA PRO A 463 -36.45 -5.53 -1.68
C PRO A 463 -35.40 -6.08 -2.65
N VAL A 464 -35.55 -7.35 -3.04
CA VAL A 464 -34.68 -7.99 -4.03
C VAL A 464 -34.96 -7.37 -5.40
N ASN A 465 -33.94 -6.81 -6.03
CA ASN A 465 -34.03 -6.38 -7.42
C ASN A 465 -34.25 -7.63 -8.31
N PRO A 466 -35.24 -7.63 -9.23
CA PRO A 466 -35.53 -8.78 -10.09
C PRO A 466 -34.29 -9.33 -10.83
N GLU A 467 -33.40 -8.45 -11.24
CA GLU A 467 -32.17 -8.84 -11.96
C GLU A 467 -31.08 -9.43 -11.04
N VAL A 468 -31.24 -9.34 -9.72
CA VAL A 468 -30.37 -9.94 -8.71
C VAL A 468 -30.97 -11.26 -8.18
N ALA A 469 -32.24 -11.52 -8.39
CA ALA A 469 -32.98 -12.63 -7.79
C ALA A 469 -32.36 -14.03 -8.07
N SER A 470 -31.68 -14.19 -9.21
CA SER A 470 -30.98 -15.43 -9.60
C SER A 470 -29.47 -15.41 -9.33
N MET A 471 -28.97 -14.41 -8.61
CA MET A 471 -27.53 -14.27 -8.36
C MET A 471 -27.02 -15.37 -7.44
N PRO A 472 -26.05 -16.22 -7.89
CA PRO A 472 -25.48 -17.26 -7.04
C PRO A 472 -24.58 -16.66 -5.95
N ASP A 473 -24.49 -17.33 -4.81
CA ASP A 473 -23.54 -16.96 -3.75
C ASP A 473 -22.09 -17.31 -4.14
N LEU A 474 -21.13 -17.06 -3.26
CA LEU A 474 -19.71 -17.27 -3.51
C LEU A 474 -19.38 -18.75 -3.75
N HIS A 475 -18.55 -19.01 -4.75
CA HIS A 475 -17.98 -20.31 -5.00
C HIS A 475 -16.76 -20.56 -4.08
N ALA A 476 -16.40 -21.84 -3.85
CA ALA A 476 -15.29 -22.23 -2.99
C ALA A 476 -13.97 -21.49 -3.33
N ARG A 477 -13.64 -21.32 -4.61
CA ARG A 477 -12.44 -20.56 -5.04
C ARG A 477 -12.46 -19.11 -4.56
N GLU A 478 -13.61 -18.44 -4.65
CA GLU A 478 -13.78 -17.04 -4.23
C GLU A 478 -13.71 -16.91 -2.71
N LEU A 479 -14.23 -17.91 -1.98
CA LEU A 479 -14.07 -18.01 -0.52
C LEU A 479 -12.61 -18.17 -0.13
N TRP A 480 -11.85 -19.03 -0.83
CA TRP A 480 -10.41 -19.18 -0.61
C TRP A 480 -9.60 -17.92 -0.99
N ALA A 481 -10.12 -17.08 -1.89
CA ALA A 481 -9.50 -15.81 -2.21
C ALA A 481 -9.76 -14.73 -1.13
N VAL A 482 -11.03 -14.54 -0.71
CA VAL A 482 -11.37 -13.47 0.24
C VAL A 482 -11.20 -13.89 1.70
N GLY A 483 -11.46 -15.17 2.02
CA GLY A 483 -11.42 -15.71 3.38
C GLY A 483 -10.14 -15.38 4.15
N PRO A 484 -8.94 -15.60 3.60
CA PRO A 484 -7.69 -15.23 4.26
C PRO A 484 -7.58 -13.75 4.57
N LEU A 485 -8.06 -12.85 3.69
CA LEU A 485 -8.06 -11.40 3.95
C LEU A 485 -8.97 -11.04 5.11
N ILE A 486 -10.19 -11.59 5.13
CA ILE A 486 -11.13 -11.40 6.25
C ILE A 486 -10.55 -11.94 7.56
N ALA A 487 -9.94 -13.12 7.53
CA ALA A 487 -9.29 -13.69 8.70
C ALA A 487 -8.15 -12.77 9.23
N LEU A 488 -7.31 -12.25 8.34
CA LEU A 488 -6.23 -11.32 8.71
C LEU A 488 -6.78 -9.99 9.26
N ILE A 489 -7.86 -9.45 8.68
CA ILE A 489 -8.53 -8.24 9.18
C ILE A 489 -8.98 -8.44 10.64
N ILE A 490 -9.58 -9.59 10.95
CA ILE A 490 -10.05 -9.89 12.32
C ILE A 490 -8.86 -10.19 13.25
N VAL A 491 -7.96 -11.08 12.85
CA VAL A 491 -6.80 -11.47 13.68
C VAL A 491 -5.94 -10.26 14.04
N LEU A 492 -5.61 -9.41 13.07
CA LEU A 492 -4.81 -8.21 13.31
C LEU A 492 -5.59 -7.12 14.06
N GLY A 493 -6.92 -7.17 14.04
CA GLY A 493 -7.76 -6.28 14.85
C GLY A 493 -7.80 -6.68 16.34
N VAL A 494 -7.80 -7.99 16.61
CA VAL A 494 -7.82 -8.54 17.98
C VAL A 494 -6.41 -8.66 18.56
N TYR A 495 -5.43 -9.06 17.76
CA TYR A 495 -4.04 -9.27 18.19
C TYR A 495 -3.02 -8.62 17.23
N PRO A 496 -2.91 -7.28 17.24
CA PRO A 496 -1.99 -6.53 16.37
C PRO A 496 -0.52 -6.62 16.80
N LYS A 497 -0.27 -7.09 18.02
CA LYS A 497 1.05 -7.05 18.68
C LYS A 497 2.20 -7.59 17.81
N PRO A 498 2.11 -8.75 17.13
CA PRO A 498 3.25 -9.27 16.35
C PRO A 498 3.71 -8.33 15.24
N VAL A 499 2.78 -7.67 14.56
CA VAL A 499 3.10 -6.71 13.48
C VAL A 499 3.64 -5.40 14.07
N ILE A 500 3.05 -4.92 15.16
CA ILE A 500 3.52 -3.70 15.84
C ILE A 500 4.93 -3.89 16.40
N ASP A 501 5.24 -5.04 16.98
CA ASP A 501 6.58 -5.33 17.51
C ASP A 501 7.66 -5.37 16.42
N LEU A 502 7.29 -5.78 15.18
CA LEU A 502 8.19 -5.72 14.03
C LEU A 502 8.43 -4.26 13.57
N ILE A 503 7.41 -3.42 13.60
CA ILE A 503 7.44 -2.03 13.11
C ILE A 503 8.17 -1.10 14.07
N ASN A 504 7.94 -1.24 15.38
CA ASN A 504 8.41 -0.31 16.41
C ASN A 504 9.91 0.03 16.34
N PRO A 505 10.85 -0.94 16.22
CA PRO A 505 12.28 -0.62 16.17
C PRO A 505 12.66 0.24 14.96
N ALA A 506 12.06 -0.02 13.80
CA ALA A 506 12.33 0.73 12.58
C ALA A 506 11.79 2.17 12.68
N VAL A 507 10.57 2.34 13.20
CA VAL A 507 10.00 3.68 13.46
C VAL A 507 10.85 4.46 14.44
N HIS A 508 11.30 3.83 15.52
CA HIS A 508 12.19 4.50 16.49
C HIS A 508 13.47 5.01 15.80
N GLN A 509 14.09 4.21 14.96
CA GLN A 509 15.30 4.61 14.22
C GLN A 509 15.04 5.75 13.24
N THR A 510 13.91 5.74 12.53
CA THR A 510 13.49 6.85 11.65
C THR A 510 13.30 8.15 12.45
N LEU A 511 12.67 8.11 13.63
CA LEU A 511 12.49 9.30 14.45
C LEU A 511 13.80 9.83 15.01
N VAL A 512 14.73 8.94 15.42
CA VAL A 512 16.09 9.33 15.84
C VAL A 512 16.84 10.00 14.70
N GLN A 513 16.79 9.44 13.50
CA GLN A 513 17.41 10.02 12.30
C GLN A 513 16.80 11.37 11.94
N ALA A 514 15.49 11.53 12.14
CA ALA A 514 14.78 12.79 11.95
C ALA A 514 15.02 13.83 13.06
N HIS A 515 15.80 13.50 14.11
CA HIS A 515 16.02 14.33 15.28
C HIS A 515 14.71 14.75 15.99
N VAL A 516 13.77 13.82 16.10
CA VAL A 516 12.45 14.07 16.70
C VAL A 516 12.29 13.28 17.99
N THR A 517 11.80 13.96 19.03
CA THR A 517 11.36 13.34 20.28
C THR A 517 9.83 13.35 20.38
N ASN A 518 9.26 12.33 21.01
CA ASN A 518 7.84 12.33 21.29
C ASN A 518 7.45 13.48 22.21
N PRO A 519 6.33 14.17 21.96
CA PRO A 519 5.79 15.14 22.92
C PRO A 519 5.47 14.43 24.25
N VAL A 520 5.77 15.08 25.35
CA VAL A 520 5.33 14.62 26.67
C VAL A 520 3.85 14.96 26.79
N PRO A 521 2.94 13.98 26.99
CA PRO A 521 1.53 14.28 27.18
C PRO A 521 1.36 15.24 28.38
N PRO A 522 0.52 16.27 28.28
CA PRO A 522 0.20 17.11 29.41
C PRO A 522 -0.63 16.27 30.41
N HIS A 523 0.04 15.58 31.32
CA HIS A 523 -0.62 14.90 32.44
C HIS A 523 -0.91 15.90 33.56
N PRO A 524 -2.17 16.11 33.96
CA PRO A 524 -2.50 16.94 35.14
C PRO A 524 -1.79 16.48 36.42
N ALA A 525 -1.55 15.16 36.55
CA ALA A 525 -0.84 14.58 37.69
C ALA A 525 0.66 14.98 37.78
N ASN A 526 1.34 15.19 36.66
CA ASN A 526 2.76 15.56 36.65
C ASN A 526 2.97 17.08 36.87
N ALA A 527 1.98 17.92 36.58
CA ALA A 527 2.06 19.36 36.89
C ALA A 527 2.08 19.63 38.40
N ALA A 528 1.40 18.81 39.21
CA ALA A 528 1.44 18.89 40.66
C ALA A 528 2.80 18.38 41.22
N GLY A 529 3.36 17.30 40.65
CA GLY A 529 4.66 16.76 41.09
C GLY A 529 5.84 17.65 40.75
N VAL A 530 5.86 18.31 39.61
CA VAL A 530 6.90 19.27 39.20
C VAL A 530 6.83 20.55 40.02
N LYS A 531 5.63 21.03 40.41
CA LYS A 531 5.48 22.17 41.33
C LYS A 531 5.94 21.81 42.72
N ALA A 532 5.65 20.62 43.23
CA ALA A 532 6.10 20.15 44.55
C ALA A 532 7.63 19.94 44.58
N SER A 533 8.24 19.40 43.54
CA SER A 533 9.70 19.26 43.39
C SER A 533 10.42 20.61 43.34
N LYS A 534 9.91 21.57 42.55
CA LYS A 534 10.47 22.94 42.53
C LYS A 534 10.29 23.69 43.86
N ALA A 535 9.17 23.51 44.55
CA ALA A 535 8.95 24.10 45.85
C ALA A 535 9.87 23.48 46.92
N GLY A 536 10.12 22.17 46.87
CA GLY A 536 11.05 21.46 47.76
C GLY A 536 12.50 21.90 47.56
N VAL A 537 12.94 22.10 46.30
CA VAL A 537 14.29 22.58 45.97
C VAL A 537 14.49 24.04 46.44
N ILE A 538 13.48 24.91 46.26
CA ILE A 538 13.54 26.31 46.71
C ILE A 538 13.54 26.40 48.23
N ALA A 539 12.82 25.51 48.92
CA ALA A 539 12.81 25.45 50.39
C ALA A 539 14.13 24.91 50.98
N ALA A 540 14.80 23.99 50.28
CA ALA A 540 16.11 23.46 50.68
C ALA A 540 17.24 24.49 50.51
N VAL A 541 17.18 25.31 49.43
CA VAL A 541 18.16 26.38 49.20
C VAL A 541 18.01 27.55 50.20
N LYS A 542 16.81 27.82 50.70
CA LYS A 542 16.57 28.83 51.75
C LYS A 542 16.91 28.39 53.20
N LYS A 543 17.16 27.12 53.46
CA LYS A 543 17.58 26.61 54.76
C LYS A 543 19.10 26.39 54.87
N GLY A 544 19.86 26.64 53.83
CA GLY A 544 21.31 26.49 53.76
C GLY A 544 22.07 27.81 53.58
N SER A 545 21.41 28.97 53.78
CA SER A 545 22.05 30.30 53.80
C SER A 545 21.90 30.96 55.15
#